data_38b71be139908d153d507beb5a2f2694
#
_entry.id   38b71be139908d153d507beb5a2f2694
#
_cell.length_a   1.000
_cell.length_b   1.000
_cell.length_c   1.000
_cell.angle_alpha   90.00
_cell.angle_beta   90.00
_cell.angle_gamma   90.00
#
_symmetry.space_group_name_H-M   'P 1'
#
loop_
_entity.id
_entity.type
_entity.pdbx_description
1 polymer ?
#
loop_
_entity_poly.entity_id
_entity_poly.type
_entity_poly.pdbx_seq_one_letter_code
_entity_poly.pdbx_strand_id
1 'polypeptide(L)'
;MTPFNYTRRVEFGETDMAGIMHFSNFFRYMEAAETAFLRARGLSVNWSEDGVQYGFPRVSVGCDYTRPVKFEDEVQIAVILEKVGTKSVQYRFEFRLGTTDIAVGRITAVFCRSIRHAPFESIAIPDDIRTKLEFA
;
A
#
# COMPACT_ATOMS: atom_id res chain seq x y z
N MET A 1 -6.29 3.88 -14.93
CA MET A 1 -6.95 3.81 -13.63
C MET A 1 -6.76 5.11 -12.86
N THR A 2 -7.82 5.60 -12.24
CA THR A 2 -7.76 6.84 -11.46
C THR A 2 -6.95 6.62 -10.17
N PRO A 3 -5.91 7.44 -9.89
CA PRO A 3 -5.16 7.30 -8.65
C PRO A 3 -6.05 7.56 -7.42
N PHE A 4 -5.78 6.83 -6.35
CA PHE A 4 -6.38 7.08 -5.05
C PHE A 4 -5.40 7.95 -4.24
N ASN A 5 -5.88 9.04 -3.69
CA ASN A 5 -5.02 9.98 -2.98
C ASN A 5 -5.14 9.82 -1.47
N TYR A 6 -3.99 9.81 -0.81
CA TYR A 6 -3.87 9.70 0.63
C TYR A 6 -2.86 10.75 1.10
N THR A 7 -3.17 11.45 2.17
CA THR A 7 -2.31 12.52 2.69
C THR A 7 -1.89 12.20 4.11
N ARG A 8 -0.62 12.44 4.43
CA ARG A 8 -0.08 12.20 5.76
C ARG A 8 0.93 13.29 6.13
N ARG A 9 0.83 13.81 7.35
CA ARG A 9 1.76 14.80 7.88
C ARG A 9 2.90 14.10 8.58
N VAL A 10 4.13 14.50 8.30
CA VAL A 10 5.33 13.92 8.93
C VAL A 10 5.33 14.27 10.42
N GLU A 11 5.43 13.26 11.26
CA GLU A 11 5.46 13.41 12.70
C GLU A 11 6.91 13.48 13.22
N PHE A 12 7.10 14.13 14.37
CA PHE A 12 8.44 14.31 14.94
C PHE A 12 9.16 12.98 15.15
N GLY A 13 8.47 11.97 15.67
CA GLY A 13 9.05 10.64 15.91
C GLY A 13 9.44 9.88 14.65
N GLU A 14 9.05 10.37 13.48
CA GLU A 14 9.40 9.75 12.20
C GLU A 14 10.69 10.31 11.60
N THR A 15 11.24 11.36 12.22
CA THR A 15 12.47 12.00 11.75
C THR A 15 13.70 11.40 12.40
N ASP A 16 14.86 11.59 11.76
CA ASP A 16 16.14 11.09 12.23
C ASP A 16 17.08 12.25 12.60
N MET A 17 18.32 11.92 12.93
CA MET A 17 19.33 12.91 13.34
C MET A 17 19.67 13.91 12.23
N ALA A 18 19.41 13.57 10.97
CA ALA A 18 19.62 14.49 9.85
C ALA A 18 18.50 15.53 9.71
N GLY A 19 17.43 15.41 10.52
CA GLY A 19 16.30 16.33 10.49
C GLY A 19 15.30 16.04 9.39
N ILE A 20 15.37 14.87 8.78
CA ILE A 20 14.46 14.45 7.72
C ILE A 20 13.74 13.17 8.13
N MET A 21 12.65 12.84 7.46
CA MET A 21 11.95 11.60 7.73
C MET A 21 12.88 10.41 7.45
N HIS A 22 12.97 9.50 8.42
CA HIS A 22 13.79 8.30 8.27
C HIS A 22 13.26 7.47 7.11
N PHE A 23 14.15 6.98 6.26
CA PHE A 23 13.76 6.32 5.01
C PHE A 23 12.80 5.14 5.21
N SER A 24 12.91 4.43 6.33
CA SER A 24 12.03 3.28 6.62
C SER A 24 10.56 3.67 6.73
N ASN A 25 10.26 4.92 7.07
CA ASN A 25 8.89 5.38 7.22
C ASN A 25 8.14 5.49 5.88
N PHE A 26 8.85 5.57 4.76
CA PHE A 26 8.20 5.53 3.47
C PHE A 26 7.42 4.22 3.27
N PHE A 27 7.96 3.12 3.77
CA PHE A 27 7.27 1.82 3.72
C PHE A 27 6.01 1.82 4.58
N ARG A 28 6.05 2.44 5.75
CA ARG A 28 4.87 2.60 6.60
C ARG A 28 3.81 3.48 5.95
N TYR A 29 4.24 4.52 5.24
CA TYR A 29 3.35 5.41 4.51
C TYR A 29 2.70 4.68 3.33
N MET A 30 3.45 3.83 2.63
CA MET A 30 2.88 2.99 1.58
C MET A 30 1.85 2.02 2.13
N GLU A 31 2.13 1.39 3.26
CA GLU A 31 1.19 0.49 3.92
C GLU A 31 -0.09 1.21 4.33
N ALA A 32 0.04 2.38 4.93
CA ALA A 32 -1.12 3.17 5.33
C ALA A 32 -1.96 3.58 4.13
N ALA A 33 -1.32 3.99 3.05
CA ALA A 33 -2.00 4.37 1.81
C ALA A 33 -2.68 3.18 1.14
N GLU A 34 -2.04 2.03 1.11
CA GLU A 34 -2.60 0.78 0.59
C GLU A 34 -3.83 0.37 1.41
N THR A 35 -3.73 0.43 2.73
CA THR A 35 -4.84 0.08 3.62
C THR A 35 -6.03 1.02 3.40
N ALA A 36 -5.77 2.31 3.26
CA ALA A 36 -6.82 3.29 2.98
C ALA A 36 -7.47 3.03 1.62
N PHE A 37 -6.66 2.69 0.61
CA PHE A 37 -7.17 2.34 -0.71
C PHE A 37 -8.10 1.12 -0.64
N LEU A 38 -7.66 0.05 0.01
CA LEU A 38 -8.46 -1.17 0.15
C LEU A 38 -9.76 -0.89 0.90
N ARG A 39 -9.70 -0.10 1.98
CA ARG A 39 -10.90 0.28 2.74
C ARG A 39 -11.89 1.04 1.86
N ALA A 40 -11.40 1.95 1.02
CA ALA A 40 -12.26 2.70 0.10
C ALA A 40 -12.91 1.80 -0.94
N ARG A 41 -12.34 0.62 -1.21
CA ARG A 41 -12.90 -0.38 -2.12
C ARG A 41 -13.76 -1.42 -1.42
N GLY A 42 -14.00 -1.26 -0.12
CA GLY A 42 -14.73 -2.25 0.68
C GLY A 42 -13.93 -3.51 0.95
N LEU A 43 -12.62 -3.41 0.92
CA LEU A 43 -11.70 -4.52 1.15
C LEU A 43 -10.81 -4.25 2.36
N SER A 44 -10.01 -5.24 2.74
CA SER A 44 -9.03 -5.14 3.81
C SER A 44 -7.78 -5.92 3.42
N VAL A 45 -6.66 -5.65 4.09
CA VAL A 45 -5.44 -6.43 3.89
C VAL A 45 -5.57 -7.83 4.49
N ASN A 46 -6.51 -8.02 5.40
CA ASN A 46 -6.71 -9.30 6.09
C ASN A 46 -8.12 -9.35 6.68
N TRP A 47 -8.81 -10.47 6.48
CA TRP A 47 -10.14 -10.67 7.06
C TRP A 47 -10.44 -12.18 7.17
N SER A 48 -11.42 -12.52 8.00
CA SER A 48 -11.87 -13.89 8.17
C SER A 48 -13.34 -14.02 7.77
N GLU A 49 -13.67 -15.14 7.12
CA GLU A 49 -15.01 -15.43 6.65
C GLU A 49 -15.22 -16.94 6.68
N ASP A 50 -16.22 -17.39 7.42
CA ASP A 50 -16.57 -18.81 7.54
C ASP A 50 -15.39 -19.72 7.94
N GLY A 51 -14.55 -19.24 8.87
CA GLY A 51 -13.40 -20.00 9.36
C GLY A 51 -12.19 -19.97 8.44
N VAL A 52 -12.25 -19.23 7.35
CA VAL A 52 -11.15 -19.05 6.41
C VAL A 52 -10.59 -17.64 6.54
N GLN A 53 -9.28 -17.52 6.70
CA GLN A 53 -8.61 -16.24 6.73
C GLN A 53 -8.09 -15.90 5.34
N TYR A 54 -8.39 -14.68 4.88
CA TYR A 54 -7.93 -14.16 3.60
C TYR A 54 -7.03 -12.95 3.82
N GLY A 55 -6.12 -12.72 2.90
CA GLY A 55 -5.26 -11.57 2.98
C GLY A 55 -4.41 -11.34 1.75
N PHE A 56 -3.68 -10.22 1.79
CA PHE A 56 -2.75 -9.81 0.75
C PHE A 56 -1.36 -9.63 1.34
N PRO A 57 -0.66 -10.72 1.70
CA PRO A 57 0.71 -10.59 2.16
C PRO A 57 1.59 -9.96 1.06
N ARG A 58 2.52 -9.11 1.48
CA ARG A 58 3.43 -8.42 0.56
C ARG A 58 4.64 -9.32 0.32
N VAL A 59 4.99 -9.50 -0.96
CA VAL A 59 6.10 -10.35 -1.36
C VAL A 59 7.27 -9.54 -1.90
N SER A 60 7.05 -8.28 -2.26
CA SER A 60 8.10 -7.40 -2.75
C SER A 60 7.73 -5.95 -2.45
N VAL A 61 8.69 -5.20 -1.91
CA VAL A 61 8.51 -3.79 -1.57
C VAL A 61 9.79 -3.05 -1.95
N GLY A 62 9.65 -1.89 -2.57
CA GLY A 62 10.78 -1.04 -2.91
C GLY A 62 10.39 0.43 -2.92
N CYS A 63 11.39 1.31 -2.78
CA CYS A 63 11.17 2.74 -2.84
C CYS A 63 12.44 3.43 -3.32
N ASP A 64 12.27 4.32 -4.29
CA ASP A 64 13.34 5.17 -4.79
C ASP A 64 13.09 6.59 -4.29
N TYR A 65 14.09 7.17 -3.65
CA TYR A 65 13.99 8.48 -3.00
C TYR A 65 14.63 9.55 -3.88
N THR A 66 13.91 10.65 -4.10
CA THR A 66 14.41 11.78 -4.89
C THR A 66 14.73 12.96 -3.99
N ARG A 67 13.88 13.26 -3.00
CA ARG A 67 14.01 14.39 -2.09
C ARG A 67 13.55 14.02 -0.70
N PRO A 68 14.14 14.65 0.35
CA PRO A 68 13.71 14.41 1.72
C PRO A 68 12.43 15.19 2.05
N VAL A 69 11.75 14.74 3.09
CA VAL A 69 10.67 15.48 3.74
C VAL A 69 11.01 15.66 5.20
N LYS A 70 10.42 16.67 5.84
CA LYS A 70 10.74 17.10 7.20
C LYS A 70 9.51 17.08 8.09
N PHE A 71 9.73 17.21 9.38
CA PHE A 71 8.68 17.37 10.38
C PHE A 71 7.66 18.43 9.92
N GLU A 72 6.38 18.12 10.03
CA GLU A 72 5.25 18.94 9.65
C GLU A 72 4.95 19.02 8.15
N ASP A 73 5.81 18.50 7.29
CA ASP A 73 5.49 18.42 5.85
C ASP A 73 4.26 17.53 5.63
N GLU A 74 3.36 17.99 4.78
CA GLU A 74 2.15 17.25 4.42
C GLU A 74 2.39 16.52 3.11
N VAL A 75 2.61 15.21 3.20
CA VAL A 75 2.98 14.38 2.06
C VAL A 75 1.72 13.82 1.41
N GLN A 76 1.58 14.05 0.10
CA GLN A 76 0.53 13.45 -0.71
C GLN A 76 1.04 12.17 -1.36
N ILE A 77 0.26 11.10 -1.25
CA ILE A 77 0.60 9.81 -1.81
C ILE A 77 -0.50 9.38 -2.78
N ALA A 78 -0.15 9.26 -4.04
CA ALA A 78 -1.07 8.72 -5.05
C ALA A 78 -0.85 7.22 -5.13
N VAL A 79 -1.90 6.45 -4.86
CA VAL A 79 -1.89 4.99 -4.98
C VAL A 79 -2.39 4.64 -6.38
N ILE A 80 -1.55 3.98 -7.16
CA ILE A 80 -1.88 3.58 -8.52
C ILE A 80 -1.83 2.06 -8.58
N LEU A 81 -2.95 1.45 -8.94
CA LEU A 81 -3.01 0.01 -9.16
C LEU A 81 -2.48 -0.27 -10.55
N GLU A 82 -1.24 -0.74 -10.64
CA GLU A 82 -0.58 -0.95 -11.94
C GLU A 82 -1.05 -2.21 -12.63
N LYS A 83 -1.27 -3.28 -11.86
CA LYS A 83 -1.65 -4.57 -12.44
C LYS A 83 -2.37 -5.43 -11.41
N VAL A 84 -3.42 -6.10 -11.87
CA VAL A 84 -4.06 -7.17 -11.13
C VAL A 84 -3.83 -8.44 -11.94
N GLY A 85 -2.90 -9.28 -11.49
CA GLY A 85 -2.60 -10.57 -12.10
C GLY A 85 -3.60 -11.63 -11.66
N THR A 86 -3.31 -12.90 -11.94
CA THR A 86 -4.18 -14.00 -11.51
C THR A 86 -4.25 -14.09 -9.99
N LYS A 87 -3.09 -13.97 -9.32
CA LYS A 87 -2.97 -14.09 -7.86
C LYS A 87 -2.36 -12.85 -7.21
N SER A 88 -1.81 -11.93 -7.98
CA SER A 88 -1.02 -10.82 -7.47
C SER A 88 -1.64 -9.47 -7.79
N VAL A 89 -1.28 -8.49 -6.98
CA VAL A 89 -1.65 -7.09 -7.15
C VAL A 89 -0.36 -6.27 -7.08
N GLN A 90 -0.15 -5.37 -8.04
CA GLN A 90 1.01 -4.50 -8.07
C GLN A 90 0.57 -3.05 -7.96
N TYR A 91 1.12 -2.36 -6.97
CA TYR A 91 0.86 -0.95 -6.72
C TYR A 91 2.09 -0.12 -7.02
N ARG A 92 1.86 1.12 -7.50
CA ARG A 92 2.84 2.19 -7.48
C ARG A 92 2.33 3.29 -6.57
N PHE A 93 3.24 3.86 -5.77
CA PHE A 93 2.95 4.96 -4.84
C PHE A 93 3.80 6.15 -5.26
N GLU A 94 3.15 7.26 -5.62
CA GLU A 94 3.85 8.49 -5.96
C GLU A 94 3.73 9.47 -4.81
N PHE A 95 4.87 9.79 -4.20
CA PHE A 95 4.95 10.70 -3.05
C PHE A 95 5.28 12.09 -3.55
N ARG A 96 4.49 13.07 -3.14
CA ARG A 96 4.68 14.48 -3.53
C ARG A 96 4.50 15.41 -2.34
N LEU A 97 5.21 16.54 -2.42
CA LEU A 97 5.03 17.66 -1.52
C LEU A 97 4.61 18.85 -2.40
N GLY A 98 3.31 19.12 -2.47
CA GLY A 98 2.78 20.06 -3.45
C GLY A 98 3.00 19.50 -4.87
N THR A 99 3.78 20.25 -5.68
CA THR A 99 4.13 19.84 -7.04
C THR A 99 5.51 19.17 -7.13
N THR A 100 6.19 19.01 -5.99
CA THR A 100 7.55 18.47 -5.95
C THR A 100 7.50 16.96 -5.76
N ASP A 101 8.15 16.22 -6.65
CA ASP A 101 8.28 14.77 -6.54
C ASP A 101 9.26 14.43 -5.43
N ILE A 102 8.85 13.51 -4.54
CA ILE A 102 9.61 13.10 -3.36
C ILE A 102 10.17 11.70 -3.52
N ALA A 103 9.32 10.75 -3.90
CA ALA A 103 9.71 9.34 -3.98
C ALA A 103 8.71 8.57 -4.83
N VAL A 104 9.13 7.41 -5.30
CA VAL A 104 8.25 6.44 -5.96
C VAL A 104 8.45 5.08 -5.28
N GLY A 105 7.37 4.54 -4.74
CA GLY A 105 7.38 3.23 -4.11
C GLY A 105 6.60 2.21 -4.91
N ARG A 106 6.87 0.93 -4.65
CA ARG A 106 6.15 -0.18 -5.26
C ARG A 106 5.92 -1.28 -4.24
N ILE A 107 4.75 -1.88 -4.31
CA ILE A 107 4.40 -3.07 -3.51
C ILE A 107 3.80 -4.09 -4.47
N THR A 108 4.26 -5.34 -4.32
CA THR A 108 3.58 -6.50 -4.91
C THR A 108 3.03 -7.33 -3.77
N ALA A 109 1.73 -7.58 -3.80
CA ALA A 109 1.03 -8.41 -2.83
C ALA A 109 0.43 -9.61 -3.55
N VAL A 110 0.25 -10.72 -2.82
CA VAL A 110 -0.32 -11.96 -3.38
C VAL A 110 -1.56 -12.31 -2.57
N PHE A 111 -2.66 -12.62 -3.26
CA PHE A 111 -3.88 -13.01 -2.57
C PHE A 111 -3.73 -14.44 -2.03
N CYS A 112 -3.99 -14.59 -0.74
CA CYS A 112 -3.79 -15.85 -0.03
C CYS A 112 -4.96 -16.17 0.86
N ARG A 113 -5.09 -17.45 1.19
CA ARG A 113 -6.02 -17.90 2.23
C ARG A 113 -5.33 -18.87 3.19
N SER A 114 -5.86 -18.93 4.39
CA SER A 114 -5.47 -19.93 5.40
C SER A 114 -6.73 -20.54 5.98
N ILE A 115 -6.85 -21.87 5.88
CA ILE A 115 -7.97 -22.61 6.40
C ILE A 115 -7.54 -23.23 7.74
N ARG A 116 -8.30 -22.93 8.83
CA ARG A 116 -8.05 -23.48 10.16
C ARG A 116 -6.61 -23.30 10.64
N HIS A 117 -6.08 -22.09 10.44
CA HIS A 117 -4.71 -21.73 10.85
C HIS A 117 -3.60 -22.52 10.14
N ALA A 118 -3.90 -23.16 9.01
CA ALA A 118 -2.90 -23.76 8.16
C ALA A 118 -2.01 -22.66 7.57
N PRO A 119 -0.81 -23.00 7.04
CA PRO A 119 0.00 -22.01 6.33
C PRO A 119 -0.76 -21.35 5.20
N PHE A 120 -0.47 -20.07 4.94
CA PHE A 120 -1.10 -19.35 3.84
C PHE A 120 -0.74 -19.99 2.51
N GLU A 121 -1.73 -20.13 1.63
CA GLU A 121 -1.54 -20.56 0.25
C GLU A 121 -2.04 -19.48 -0.69
N SER A 122 -1.31 -19.24 -1.76
CA SER A 122 -1.74 -18.28 -2.79
C SER A 122 -2.85 -18.92 -3.63
N ILE A 123 -3.88 -18.12 -3.90
CA ILE A 123 -5.02 -18.55 -4.71
C ILE A 123 -5.36 -17.46 -5.72
N ALA A 124 -6.11 -17.84 -6.75
CA ALA A 124 -6.59 -16.87 -7.73
C ALA A 124 -7.50 -15.85 -7.04
N ILE A 125 -7.35 -14.58 -7.42
CA ILE A 125 -8.20 -13.50 -6.90
C ILE A 125 -9.63 -13.73 -7.41
N PRO A 126 -10.61 -13.88 -6.50
CA PRO A 126 -12.01 -14.05 -6.92
C PRO A 126 -12.52 -12.85 -7.72
N ASP A 127 -13.47 -13.08 -8.61
CA ASP A 127 -13.97 -12.03 -9.50
C ASP A 127 -14.59 -10.85 -8.76
N ASP A 128 -15.29 -11.09 -7.66
CA ASP A 128 -15.87 -10.03 -6.85
C ASP A 128 -14.81 -9.12 -6.24
N ILE A 129 -13.71 -9.70 -5.76
CA ILE A 129 -12.58 -8.94 -5.21
C ILE A 129 -11.87 -8.19 -6.32
N ARG A 130 -11.64 -8.84 -7.46
CA ARG A 130 -11.03 -8.21 -8.64
C ARG A 130 -11.85 -6.99 -9.07
N THR A 131 -13.15 -7.13 -9.14
CA THR A 131 -14.05 -6.02 -9.52
C THR A 131 -13.90 -4.85 -8.55
N LYS A 132 -13.85 -5.12 -7.24
CA LYS A 132 -13.68 -4.07 -6.23
C LYS A 132 -12.32 -3.37 -6.36
N LEU A 133 -11.27 -4.13 -6.63
CA LEU A 133 -9.92 -3.56 -6.81
C LEU A 133 -9.88 -2.63 -8.02
N GLU A 134 -10.47 -3.03 -9.13
CA GLU A 134 -10.40 -2.32 -10.41
C GLU A 134 -11.45 -1.22 -10.55
N PHE A 135 -12.37 -1.12 -9.61
CA PHE A 135 -13.41 -0.10 -9.67
C PHE A 135 -12.80 1.30 -9.56
N ALA A 136 -13.13 2.15 -10.52
CA ALA A 136 -12.60 3.51 -10.59
C ALA A 136 -13.50 4.50 -9.84
#